data_651b30106f89a3420eeb3dc3529472fb
#
_entry.id   651b30106f89a3420eeb3dc3529472fb
#
_cell.length_a   1.000
_cell.length_b   1.000
_cell.length_c   1.000
_cell.angle_alpha   90.00
_cell.angle_beta   90.00
_cell.angle_gamma   90.00
#
_symmetry.space_group_name_H-M   'P 1'
#
loop_
_entity.id
_entity.type
_entity.pdbx_description
1 polymer ?
#
loop_
_entity_poly.entity_id
_entity_poly.type
_entity_poly.pdbx_seq_one_letter_code
_entity_poly.pdbx_strand_id
1 'polypeptide(L)'
;MKETEKILYDGLKCCLLPLAAFSALSCSQTKPTAPNIIYVFPDQFRASALAFWDEPEFSPYVRWKADPVRTPVLDAFASESVVLSNAMSNCPLSSPYRGVFLTGMYPERSGITLNCMAERPQSSLREDAVCISDVLKSKGYSCGYIGKLHADFPTKNDPENPGHYVSERRPEWDAY
;
A
#
# COMPACT_ATOMS: atom_id res chain seq x y z
N MET A 1 58.15 -50.56 13.41
CA MET A 1 56.66 -50.47 13.33
C MET A 1 56.00 -49.61 14.42
N LYS A 2 56.79 -48.77 15.14
CA LYS A 2 56.28 -47.92 16.25
C LYS A 2 56.47 -46.40 16.02
N GLU A 3 57.22 -45.98 15.03
CA GLU A 3 57.42 -44.56 14.73
C GLU A 3 56.50 -43.99 13.67
N THR A 4 56.04 -44.80 12.76
CA THR A 4 55.13 -44.37 11.68
C THR A 4 53.69 -44.10 12.15
N GLU A 5 53.20 -44.77 13.20
CA GLU A 5 51.88 -44.54 13.78
C GLU A 5 51.80 -43.22 14.57
N LYS A 6 52.90 -42.78 15.16
CA LYS A 6 52.92 -41.56 15.97
C LYS A 6 52.85 -40.29 15.09
N ILE A 7 53.43 -40.34 13.91
CA ILE A 7 53.41 -39.20 12.96
C ILE A 7 52.01 -39.03 12.32
N LEU A 8 51.27 -40.16 12.12
CA LEU A 8 49.91 -40.08 11.62
C LEU A 8 48.92 -39.50 12.66
N TYR A 9 49.15 -39.76 13.95
CA TYR A 9 48.24 -39.31 15.00
C TYR A 9 48.41 -37.81 15.34
N ASP A 10 49.63 -37.29 15.25
CA ASP A 10 49.93 -35.87 15.48
C ASP A 10 49.53 -35.00 14.26
N GLY A 11 49.55 -35.58 13.02
CA GLY A 11 49.04 -34.89 11.82
C GLY A 11 47.51 -34.72 11.81
N LEU A 12 46.79 -35.66 12.45
CA LEU A 12 45.29 -35.56 12.48
C LEU A 12 44.78 -34.56 13.51
N LYS A 13 45.59 -34.23 14.54
CA LYS A 13 45.20 -33.23 15.54
C LYS A 13 45.34 -31.79 15.05
N CYS A 14 46.18 -31.53 14.05
CA CYS A 14 46.36 -30.19 13.51
C CYS A 14 45.31 -29.78 12.51
N CYS A 15 44.57 -30.74 11.87
CA CYS A 15 43.55 -30.46 10.86
C CYS A 15 42.13 -30.30 11.44
N LEU A 16 41.90 -30.60 12.73
CA LEU A 16 40.55 -30.52 13.33
C LEU A 16 40.25 -29.20 14.04
N LEU A 17 41.22 -28.33 14.23
CA LEU A 17 41.05 -27.03 14.91
C LEU A 17 40.51 -25.89 14.06
N PRO A 18 40.65 -25.84 12.71
CA PRO A 18 40.05 -24.75 11.94
C PRO A 18 38.56 -24.98 11.52
N LEU A 19 38.03 -26.22 11.65
CA LEU A 19 36.63 -26.46 11.23
C LEU A 19 35.60 -26.01 12.28
N ALA A 20 35.99 -25.93 13.56
CA ALA A 20 35.07 -25.48 14.61
C ALA A 20 34.96 -23.93 14.70
N ALA A 21 35.89 -23.20 14.11
CA ALA A 21 35.85 -21.73 14.11
C ALA A 21 35.01 -21.11 12.94
N PHE A 22 34.68 -21.92 11.93
CA PHE A 22 33.88 -21.44 10.75
C PHE A 22 32.38 -21.53 10.94
N SER A 23 31.89 -22.20 11.98
CA SER A 23 30.45 -22.35 12.22
C SER A 23 29.84 -21.24 13.08
N ALA A 24 30.60 -20.23 13.49
CA ALA A 24 30.12 -19.13 14.33
C ALA A 24 29.86 -17.81 13.57
N LEU A 25 30.11 -17.74 12.24
CA LEU A 25 29.57 -16.66 11.43
C LEU A 25 28.16 -17.05 10.95
N SER A 26 27.28 -17.32 11.90
CA SER A 26 25.84 -17.20 11.66
C SER A 26 25.59 -15.72 11.40
N CYS A 27 25.52 -15.37 10.13
CA CYS A 27 25.00 -14.09 9.70
C CYS A 27 23.61 -13.98 10.33
N SER A 28 23.46 -13.22 11.39
CA SER A 28 22.15 -12.87 11.91
C SER A 28 21.50 -12.06 10.79
N GLN A 29 20.76 -12.73 9.92
CA GLN A 29 19.85 -12.06 9.00
C GLN A 29 18.84 -11.34 9.88
N THR A 30 19.09 -10.05 10.10
CA THR A 30 18.04 -9.17 10.61
C THR A 30 16.88 -9.35 9.67
N LYS A 31 15.76 -9.88 10.16
CA LYS A 31 14.52 -9.92 9.36
C LYS A 31 14.32 -8.53 8.79
N PRO A 32 14.17 -8.39 7.46
CA PRO A 32 13.91 -7.08 6.89
C PRO A 32 12.68 -6.51 7.61
N THR A 33 12.83 -5.35 8.22
CA THR A 33 11.72 -4.63 8.83
C THR A 33 10.74 -4.29 7.72
N ALA A 34 9.47 -4.61 7.92
CA ALA A 34 8.44 -4.27 6.96
C ALA A 34 8.42 -2.73 6.75
N PRO A 35 8.37 -2.22 5.50
CA PRO A 35 8.40 -0.79 5.24
C PRO A 35 7.12 -0.12 5.74
N ASN A 36 7.22 1.14 6.15
CA ASN A 36 6.04 1.96 6.34
C ASN A 36 5.39 2.24 4.98
N ILE A 37 4.06 2.20 4.93
CA ILE A 37 3.27 2.45 3.72
C ILE A 37 2.44 3.70 3.93
N ILE A 38 2.61 4.71 3.07
CA ILE A 38 1.80 5.92 3.03
C ILE A 38 1.09 5.96 1.69
N TYR A 39 -0.24 5.93 1.71
CA TYR A 39 -1.05 6.06 0.53
C TYR A 39 -1.76 7.42 0.53
N VAL A 40 -1.45 8.27 -0.46
CA VAL A 40 -2.06 9.58 -0.63
C VAL A 40 -3.02 9.53 -1.79
N PHE A 41 -4.29 9.82 -1.54
CA PHE A 41 -5.35 9.77 -2.53
C PHE A 41 -6.14 11.09 -2.55
N PRO A 42 -5.79 12.04 -3.43
CA PRO A 42 -6.57 13.26 -3.62
C PRO A 42 -7.90 12.97 -4.31
N ASP A 43 -9.00 13.49 -3.77
CA ASP A 43 -10.32 13.35 -4.38
C ASP A 43 -10.44 14.28 -5.62
N GLN A 44 -10.99 13.77 -6.72
CA GLN A 44 -11.19 14.51 -7.97
C GLN A 44 -9.92 15.13 -8.59
N PHE A 45 -8.76 14.59 -8.28
CA PHE A 45 -7.49 15.07 -8.80
C PHE A 45 -7.22 14.47 -10.19
N ARG A 46 -7.28 15.30 -11.22
CA ARG A 46 -7.03 14.84 -12.59
C ARG A 46 -5.52 14.78 -12.89
N ALA A 47 -5.10 13.85 -13.74
CA ALA A 47 -3.70 13.65 -14.08
C ALA A 47 -3.05 14.92 -14.67
N SER A 48 -3.80 15.69 -15.49
CA SER A 48 -3.30 16.94 -16.08
C SER A 48 -2.98 18.05 -15.06
N ALA A 49 -3.42 17.93 -13.81
CA ALA A 49 -3.09 18.89 -12.76
C ALA A 49 -1.70 18.66 -12.11
N LEU A 50 -0.81 18.00 -12.82
CA LEU A 50 0.58 17.76 -12.42
C LEU A 50 1.51 18.35 -13.49
N ALA A 51 2.32 19.35 -13.12
CA ALA A 51 3.14 20.10 -14.07
C ALA A 51 4.24 19.27 -14.72
N PHE A 52 4.77 18.26 -14.02
CA PHE A 52 5.86 17.42 -14.53
C PHE A 52 5.53 16.68 -15.83
N TRP A 53 4.27 16.54 -16.20
CA TRP A 53 3.91 15.89 -17.47
C TRP A 53 4.37 16.66 -18.72
N ASP A 54 4.64 17.96 -18.61
CA ASP A 54 5.21 18.76 -19.71
C ASP A 54 6.75 18.71 -19.74
N GLU A 55 7.40 18.13 -18.74
CA GLU A 55 8.85 17.94 -18.72
C GLU A 55 9.32 16.94 -19.75
N PRO A 56 10.51 17.13 -20.37
CA PRO A 56 11.04 16.26 -21.41
C PRO A 56 11.15 14.79 -21.03
N GLU A 57 11.31 14.50 -19.74
CA GLU A 57 11.41 13.15 -19.19
C GLU A 57 10.07 12.41 -19.25
N PHE A 58 8.95 13.09 -19.05
CA PHE A 58 7.63 12.50 -18.92
C PHE A 58 6.71 12.72 -20.13
N SER A 59 6.85 13.84 -20.81
CA SER A 59 5.99 14.22 -21.94
C SER A 59 5.91 13.20 -23.09
N PRO A 60 6.93 12.38 -23.40
CA PRO A 60 6.81 11.36 -24.43
C PRO A 60 5.82 10.23 -24.11
N TYR A 61 5.46 10.06 -22.84
CA TYR A 61 4.61 8.95 -22.38
C TYR A 61 3.12 9.32 -22.31
N VAL A 62 2.76 10.59 -22.53
CA VAL A 62 1.38 11.06 -22.50
C VAL A 62 1.01 11.78 -23.79
N ARG A 63 -0.28 11.79 -24.16
CA ARG A 63 -0.80 12.43 -25.36
C ARG A 63 -1.51 13.76 -25.09
N TRP A 64 -1.45 14.23 -23.89
CA TRP A 64 -2.09 15.46 -23.41
C TRP A 64 -1.05 16.35 -22.73
N LYS A 65 -1.35 17.60 -22.55
CA LYS A 65 -0.50 18.56 -21.84
C LYS A 65 -0.96 18.73 -20.40
N ALA A 66 -0.03 19.12 -19.55
CA ALA A 66 -0.38 19.56 -18.20
C ALA A 66 -1.27 20.80 -18.25
N ASP A 67 -2.08 20.97 -17.22
CA ASP A 67 -2.76 22.23 -16.97
C ASP A 67 -1.70 23.32 -16.62
N PRO A 68 -2.01 24.62 -16.79
CA PRO A 68 -1.12 25.69 -16.40
C PRO A 68 -1.02 25.82 -14.87
N VAL A 69 -0.44 24.83 -14.22
CA VAL A 69 -0.29 24.71 -12.77
C VAL A 69 1.18 24.65 -12.37
N ARG A 70 1.44 24.86 -11.09
CA ARG A 70 2.79 24.72 -10.51
C ARG A 70 2.73 23.70 -9.37
N THR A 71 3.49 22.62 -9.53
CA THR A 71 3.54 21.50 -8.57
C THR A 71 4.97 21.13 -8.19
N PRO A 72 5.81 22.12 -7.73
CA PRO A 72 7.25 21.94 -7.63
C PRO A 72 7.68 20.81 -6.69
N VAL A 73 6.91 20.52 -5.65
CA VAL A 73 7.19 19.42 -4.73
C VAL A 73 6.86 18.06 -5.37
N LEU A 74 5.74 17.99 -6.11
CA LEU A 74 5.35 16.77 -6.82
C LEU A 74 6.23 16.53 -8.05
N ASP A 75 6.70 17.62 -8.69
CA ASP A 75 7.65 17.53 -9.82
C ASP A 75 8.99 16.94 -9.35
N ALA A 76 9.53 17.46 -8.23
CA ALA A 76 10.73 16.91 -7.62
C ALA A 76 10.54 15.45 -7.17
N PHE A 77 9.39 15.13 -6.59
CA PHE A 77 9.09 13.74 -6.19
C PHE A 77 8.96 12.80 -7.38
N ALA A 78 8.38 13.26 -8.50
CA ALA A 78 8.25 12.47 -9.73
C ALA A 78 9.63 12.06 -10.28
N SER A 79 10.63 12.97 -10.25
CA SER A 79 11.98 12.70 -10.75
C SER A 79 12.74 11.62 -9.96
N GLU A 80 12.32 11.33 -8.72
CA GLU A 80 12.91 10.31 -7.83
C GLU A 80 12.01 9.07 -7.66
N SER A 81 10.93 8.97 -8.45
CA SER A 81 9.87 7.99 -8.27
C SER A 81 9.58 7.19 -9.51
N VAL A 82 8.82 6.09 -9.37
CA VAL A 82 8.21 5.39 -10.50
C VAL A 82 6.91 6.08 -10.86
N VAL A 83 6.84 6.68 -12.05
CA VAL A 83 5.66 7.35 -12.57
C VAL A 83 4.88 6.42 -13.51
N LEU A 84 3.61 6.15 -13.20
CA LEU A 84 2.74 5.31 -13.99
C LEU A 84 1.88 6.15 -14.94
N SER A 85 2.34 6.35 -16.17
CA SER A 85 1.68 7.22 -17.17
C SER A 85 0.32 6.69 -17.66
N ASN A 86 0.08 5.39 -17.59
CA ASN A 86 -1.12 4.72 -18.10
C ASN A 86 -1.95 4.06 -16.99
N ALA A 87 -1.85 4.56 -15.75
CA ALA A 87 -2.71 4.09 -14.67
C ALA A 87 -4.16 4.53 -14.92
N MET A 88 -5.08 3.57 -14.88
CA MET A 88 -6.50 3.83 -15.11
C MET A 88 -7.33 3.41 -13.91
N SER A 89 -8.34 4.24 -13.58
CA SER A 89 -9.38 3.85 -12.66
C SER A 89 -10.40 2.96 -13.39
N ASN A 90 -10.72 1.81 -12.82
CA ASN A 90 -11.75 0.92 -13.35
C ASN A 90 -13.19 1.45 -13.12
N CYS A 91 -13.36 2.41 -12.20
CA CYS A 91 -14.61 3.15 -12.00
C CYS A 91 -14.30 4.54 -11.42
N PRO A 92 -14.19 5.59 -12.25
CA PRO A 92 -13.80 6.94 -11.82
C PRO A 92 -14.97 7.70 -11.17
N LEU A 93 -15.64 7.07 -10.20
CA LEU A 93 -16.72 7.63 -9.40
C LEU A 93 -16.38 7.45 -7.92
N SER A 94 -16.68 8.42 -7.08
CA SER A 94 -16.24 8.55 -5.70
C SER A 94 -16.32 7.24 -4.89
N SER A 95 -17.51 6.77 -4.54
CA SER A 95 -17.68 5.58 -3.70
C SER A 95 -17.23 4.28 -4.39
N PRO A 96 -17.57 4.02 -5.67
CA PRO A 96 -17.10 2.82 -6.34
C PRO A 96 -15.57 2.71 -6.37
N TYR A 97 -14.85 3.80 -6.69
CA TYR A 97 -13.39 3.77 -6.66
C TYR A 97 -12.84 3.49 -5.26
N ARG A 98 -13.48 4.04 -4.22
CA ARG A 98 -13.07 3.78 -2.82
C ARG A 98 -13.29 2.33 -2.43
N GLY A 99 -14.38 1.72 -2.88
CA GLY A 99 -14.59 0.28 -2.74
C GLY A 99 -13.51 -0.55 -3.41
N VAL A 100 -13.13 -0.17 -4.64
CA VAL A 100 -12.03 -0.79 -5.37
C VAL A 100 -10.70 -0.65 -4.61
N PHE A 101 -10.38 0.54 -4.14
CA PHE A 101 -9.17 0.80 -3.37
C PHE A 101 -9.12 -0.02 -2.08
N LEU A 102 -10.22 -0.04 -1.33
CA LEU A 102 -10.28 -0.74 -0.05
C LEU A 102 -10.16 -2.27 -0.19
N THR A 103 -10.75 -2.83 -1.25
CA THR A 103 -10.92 -4.30 -1.37
C THR A 103 -10.11 -4.94 -2.50
N GLY A 104 -9.58 -4.16 -3.44
CA GLY A 104 -8.99 -4.69 -4.68
C GLY A 104 -10.02 -5.33 -5.62
N MET A 105 -11.32 -5.22 -5.35
CA MET A 105 -12.40 -5.83 -6.14
C MET A 105 -13.09 -4.81 -7.03
N TYR A 106 -13.62 -5.26 -8.18
CA TYR A 106 -14.48 -4.43 -9.02
C TYR A 106 -15.77 -4.05 -8.27
N PRO A 107 -16.44 -2.93 -8.66
CA PRO A 107 -17.63 -2.41 -7.98
C PRO A 107 -18.72 -3.45 -7.70
N GLU A 108 -19.01 -4.31 -8.65
CA GLU A 108 -20.05 -5.34 -8.54
C GLU A 108 -19.68 -6.39 -7.46
N ARG A 109 -18.39 -6.62 -7.24
CA ARG A 109 -17.93 -7.57 -6.24
C ARG A 109 -17.71 -6.93 -4.87
N SER A 110 -17.32 -5.67 -4.83
CA SER A 110 -17.20 -4.93 -3.57
C SER A 110 -18.56 -4.55 -2.97
N GLY A 111 -19.61 -4.50 -3.81
CA GLY A 111 -20.95 -4.05 -3.45
C GLY A 111 -21.20 -2.56 -3.67
N ILE A 112 -20.17 -1.78 -4.01
CA ILE A 112 -20.28 -0.34 -4.20
C ILE A 112 -20.33 -0.02 -5.70
N THR A 113 -21.51 -0.07 -6.29
CA THR A 113 -21.72 0.17 -7.73
C THR A 113 -22.04 1.62 -8.06
N LEU A 114 -22.54 2.38 -7.11
CA LEU A 114 -22.90 3.81 -7.22
C LEU A 114 -22.39 4.54 -5.97
N ASN A 115 -22.50 5.86 -5.97
CA ASN A 115 -22.20 6.63 -4.74
C ASN A 115 -23.12 6.19 -3.60
N CYS A 116 -22.50 5.91 -2.47
CA CYS A 116 -23.20 5.56 -1.24
C CYS A 116 -24.01 6.76 -0.74
N MET A 117 -25.30 6.57 -0.57
CA MET A 117 -26.25 7.58 -0.13
C MET A 117 -27.36 6.91 0.69
N ALA A 118 -28.04 7.66 1.54
CA ALA A 118 -29.14 7.14 2.37
C ALA A 118 -30.25 6.48 1.53
N GLU A 119 -30.52 7.03 0.33
CA GLU A 119 -31.54 6.54 -0.60
C GLU A 119 -31.08 5.34 -1.43
N ARG A 120 -29.83 4.90 -1.23
CA ARG A 120 -29.20 3.79 -1.98
C ARG A 120 -28.51 2.80 -1.07
N PRO A 121 -29.23 2.18 -0.12
CA PRO A 121 -28.61 1.23 0.82
C PRO A 121 -28.00 0.00 0.14
N GLN A 122 -28.41 -0.32 -1.10
CA GLN A 122 -27.85 -1.40 -1.89
C GLN A 122 -26.43 -1.11 -2.43
N SER A 123 -26.01 0.16 -2.48
CA SER A 123 -24.64 0.54 -2.84
C SER A 123 -23.84 0.77 -1.58
N SER A 124 -23.24 -0.29 -1.09
CA SER A 124 -22.56 -0.32 0.20
C SER A 124 -21.50 -1.42 0.17
N LEU A 125 -20.47 -1.26 0.95
CA LEU A 125 -19.44 -2.27 1.09
C LEU A 125 -20.08 -3.56 1.64
N ARG A 126 -19.79 -4.69 0.99
CA ARG A 126 -20.29 -5.99 1.45
C ARG A 126 -19.77 -6.32 2.85
N GLU A 127 -20.58 -7.00 3.64
CA GLU A 127 -20.22 -7.38 5.02
C GLU A 127 -19.03 -8.35 5.08
N ASP A 128 -18.91 -9.20 4.07
CA ASP A 128 -17.82 -10.16 3.94
C ASP A 128 -16.61 -9.65 3.17
N ALA A 129 -16.59 -8.36 2.81
CA ALA A 129 -15.48 -7.77 2.08
C ALA A 129 -14.24 -7.65 2.96
N VAL A 130 -13.15 -8.27 2.52
CA VAL A 130 -11.84 -8.12 3.14
C VAL A 130 -11.18 -6.86 2.59
N CYS A 131 -10.83 -5.94 3.48
CA CYS A 131 -10.20 -4.68 3.13
C CYS A 131 -8.66 -4.77 3.24
N ILE A 132 -7.98 -3.83 2.60
CA ILE A 132 -6.51 -3.72 2.67
C ILE A 132 -6.03 -3.57 4.12
N SER A 133 -6.79 -2.87 4.98
CA SER A 133 -6.52 -2.75 6.41
C SER A 133 -6.49 -4.11 7.11
N ASP A 134 -7.44 -5.00 6.81
CA ASP A 134 -7.51 -6.33 7.42
C ASP A 134 -6.28 -7.15 7.05
N VAL A 135 -5.90 -7.09 5.76
CA VAL A 135 -4.71 -7.78 5.26
C VAL A 135 -3.44 -7.25 5.89
N LEU A 136 -3.27 -5.93 5.97
CA LEU A 136 -2.09 -5.32 6.56
C LEU A 136 -2.00 -5.58 8.07
N LYS A 137 -3.12 -5.48 8.80
CA LYS A 137 -3.18 -5.82 10.23
C LYS A 137 -2.82 -7.28 10.48
N SER A 138 -3.25 -8.20 9.64
CA SER A 138 -2.85 -9.62 9.74
C SER A 138 -1.33 -9.84 9.55
N LYS A 139 -0.63 -8.88 8.96
CA LYS A 139 0.83 -8.85 8.80
C LYS A 139 1.56 -8.03 9.87
N GLY A 140 0.84 -7.55 10.88
CA GLY A 140 1.41 -6.83 12.02
C GLY A 140 1.55 -5.32 11.80
N TYR A 141 0.90 -4.75 10.77
CA TYR A 141 0.87 -3.30 10.60
C TYR A 141 -0.18 -2.66 11.52
N SER A 142 0.14 -1.47 12.01
CA SER A 142 -0.88 -0.54 12.51
C SER A 142 -1.39 0.30 11.33
N CYS A 143 -2.71 0.39 11.19
CA CYS A 143 -3.35 1.01 10.04
C CYS A 143 -4.14 2.26 10.48
N GLY A 144 -3.87 3.41 9.87
CA GLY A 144 -4.62 4.65 10.06
C GLY A 144 -5.29 5.10 8.77
N TYR A 145 -6.45 5.73 8.88
CA TYR A 145 -7.17 6.35 7.77
C TYR A 145 -7.54 7.78 8.13
N ILE A 146 -7.24 8.72 7.26
CA ILE A 146 -7.54 10.14 7.47
C ILE A 146 -8.24 10.68 6.23
N GLY A 147 -9.44 11.21 6.38
CA GLY A 147 -10.21 11.86 5.33
C GLY A 147 -11.47 11.10 4.91
N LYS A 148 -11.96 11.40 3.70
CA LYS A 148 -13.23 10.90 3.18
C LYS A 148 -13.19 9.39 2.91
N LEU A 149 -13.96 8.61 3.63
CA LEU A 149 -14.13 7.17 3.40
C LEU A 149 -15.17 6.88 2.32
N HIS A 150 -16.39 7.32 2.48
CA HIS A 150 -17.52 7.25 1.53
C HIS A 150 -17.67 5.85 0.86
N ALA A 151 -17.56 4.80 1.66
CA ALA A 151 -17.59 3.41 1.21
C ALA A 151 -18.79 2.63 1.78
N ASP A 152 -19.70 3.32 2.45
CA ASP A 152 -20.93 2.74 2.99
C ASP A 152 -22.06 3.77 2.94
N PHE A 153 -23.33 3.32 3.01
CA PHE A 153 -24.45 4.24 3.12
C PHE A 153 -24.51 4.82 4.54
N PRO A 154 -24.99 6.06 4.69
CA PRO A 154 -25.12 6.68 5.99
C PRO A 154 -26.24 6.02 6.79
N THR A 155 -25.93 5.58 8.00
CA THR A 155 -26.89 4.99 8.93
C THR A 155 -27.50 6.02 9.86
N LYS A 156 -26.79 7.14 10.10
CA LYS A 156 -27.25 8.26 10.93
C LYS A 156 -26.81 9.58 10.32
N ASN A 157 -27.68 10.59 10.42
CA ASN A 157 -27.26 11.97 10.21
C ASN A 157 -26.53 12.44 11.46
N ASP A 158 -25.44 13.16 11.29
CA ASP A 158 -24.78 13.85 12.38
C ASP A 158 -25.62 15.11 12.74
N PRO A 159 -26.26 15.17 13.93
CA PRO A 159 -27.10 16.30 14.27
C PRO A 159 -26.29 17.59 14.51
N GLU A 160 -24.98 17.49 14.81
CA GLU A 160 -24.11 18.63 15.03
C GLU A 160 -23.54 19.18 13.72
N ASN A 161 -23.47 18.35 12.68
CA ASN A 161 -22.94 18.70 11.38
C ASN A 161 -23.90 18.25 10.26
N PRO A 162 -24.95 19.02 9.96
CA PRO A 162 -25.91 18.68 8.90
C PRO A 162 -25.22 18.44 7.57
N GLY A 163 -25.47 17.29 6.94
CA GLY A 163 -24.84 16.88 5.68
C GLY A 163 -23.57 16.02 5.89
N HIS A 164 -23.11 15.83 7.10
CA HIS A 164 -22.14 14.81 7.44
C HIS A 164 -22.86 13.48 7.70
N TYR A 165 -22.32 12.43 7.11
CA TYR A 165 -22.87 11.11 7.21
C TYR A 165 -21.98 10.22 8.07
N VAL A 166 -22.56 9.54 9.03
CA VAL A 166 -21.86 8.54 9.85
C VAL A 166 -22.34 7.16 9.42
N SER A 167 -21.42 6.30 9.05
CA SER A 167 -21.67 4.89 8.86
C SER A 167 -21.21 4.10 10.09
N GLU A 168 -21.99 3.12 10.50
CA GLU A 168 -21.60 2.17 11.55
C GLU A 168 -20.67 1.07 11.02
N ARG A 169 -20.68 0.86 9.70
CA ARG A 169 -19.83 -0.13 9.02
C ARG A 169 -18.58 0.56 8.51
N ARG A 170 -17.46 0.25 9.11
CA ARG A 170 -16.13 0.75 8.74
C ARG A 170 -15.16 -0.41 8.63
N PRO A 171 -14.23 -0.38 7.67
CA PRO A 171 -13.04 -1.20 7.76
C PRO A 171 -12.35 -0.94 9.10
N GLU A 172 -11.79 -1.97 9.69
CA GLU A 172 -11.09 -1.81 10.96
C GLU A 172 -9.80 -1.02 10.78
N TRP A 173 -9.74 0.15 11.37
CA TRP A 173 -8.57 1.02 11.44
C TRP A 173 -8.16 1.21 12.90
N ASP A 174 -6.85 1.29 13.14
CA ASP A 174 -6.32 1.58 14.48
C ASP A 174 -6.44 3.07 14.83
N ALA A 175 -6.48 3.94 13.80
CA ALA A 175 -6.76 5.37 13.90
C ALA A 175 -7.65 5.82 12.73
N TYR A 176 -8.62 6.72 13.03
CA TYR A 176 -9.58 7.23 12.05
C TYR A 176 -9.83 8.72 12.26
#